data_720aab3d46080189790fef60e713aa9a
#
_entry.id   720aab3d46080189790fef60e713aa9a
#
_cell.length_a   1.000
_cell.length_b   1.000
_cell.length_c   1.000
_cell.angle_alpha   90.00
_cell.angle_beta   90.00
_cell.angle_gamma   90.00
#
_symmetry.space_group_name_H-M   'P 1'
#
loop_
_entity.id
_entity.type
_entity.pdbx_description
1 polymer ?
#
loop_
_entity_poly.entity_id
_entity_poly.type
_entity_poly.pdbx_seq_one_letter_code
_entity_poly.pdbx_strand_id
1 'polypeptide(L)'
;MIVSFWEFIYNFAMFNSLTGVVTGKFPQKLFIETNGIEWDVTVPDTSLEKIPSVGSKGRVFVWMQHTENLMSLFGFATENERALFFDLLKVDGIGPKGAVKIMSNISVAALAEILDSGDVDALKKVPGVGPKTAGKIILSLKGKLSFASN
;
A
#
# COMPACT_ATOMS: atom_id res chain seq x y z
N MET A 1 -20.44 -20.63 1.41
CA MET A 1 -19.05 -20.42 1.83
C MET A 1 -18.68 -18.97 1.53
N ILE A 2 -18.43 -18.19 2.57
CA ILE A 2 -18.01 -16.79 2.40
C ILE A 2 -16.50 -16.83 2.18
N VAL A 3 -16.08 -16.58 0.95
CA VAL A 3 -14.67 -16.33 0.65
C VAL A 3 -14.30 -15.02 1.32
N SER A 4 -13.29 -15.00 2.16
CA SER A 4 -12.84 -13.75 2.78
C SER A 4 -12.41 -12.77 1.68
N PHE A 5 -12.55 -11.48 1.95
CA PHE A 5 -12.09 -10.42 1.03
C PHE A 5 -10.60 -10.62 0.64
N TRP A 6 -9.82 -11.20 1.54
CA TRP A 6 -8.42 -11.56 1.33
C TRP A 6 -8.25 -12.70 0.32
N GLU A 7 -9.01 -13.77 0.47
CA GLU A 7 -9.01 -14.88 -0.50
C GLU A 7 -9.46 -14.39 -1.87
N PHE A 8 -10.41 -13.46 -1.91
CA PHE A 8 -10.86 -12.85 -3.15
C PHE A 8 -9.74 -12.04 -3.82
N ILE A 9 -9.02 -11.20 -3.08
CA ILE A 9 -7.91 -10.40 -3.62
C ILE A 9 -6.73 -11.31 -4.05
N TYR A 10 -6.36 -12.28 -3.25
CA TYR A 10 -5.26 -13.20 -3.57
C TYR A 10 -5.59 -14.13 -4.73
N ASN A 11 -6.82 -14.59 -4.84
CA ASN A 11 -7.25 -15.47 -5.92
C ASN A 11 -7.32 -14.78 -7.29
N PHE A 12 -7.41 -13.45 -7.31
CA PHE A 12 -7.41 -12.66 -8.55
C PHE A 12 -6.09 -11.91 -8.81
N ALA A 13 -5.09 -12.07 -7.95
CA ALA A 13 -3.78 -11.47 -8.16
C ALA A 13 -3.03 -12.20 -9.26
N MET A 14 -2.85 -11.54 -10.41
CA MET A 14 -2.12 -12.08 -11.55
C MET A 14 -0.61 -11.88 -11.40
N PHE A 15 -0.18 -10.82 -10.73
CA PHE A 15 1.22 -10.49 -10.50
C PHE A 15 1.53 -10.40 -9.01
N ASN A 16 2.65 -11.00 -8.59
CA ASN A 16 3.13 -10.87 -7.21
C ASN A 16 4.18 -9.76 -7.07
N SER A 17 5.17 -9.76 -7.95
CA SER A 17 6.26 -8.78 -7.90
C SER A 17 6.85 -8.53 -9.27
N LEU A 18 7.51 -7.37 -9.40
CA LEU A 18 8.33 -7.02 -10.55
C LEU A 18 9.77 -6.84 -10.10
N THR A 19 10.70 -7.47 -10.83
CA THR A 19 12.14 -7.27 -10.64
C THR A 19 12.72 -6.72 -11.94
N GLY A 20 13.44 -5.62 -11.85
CA GLY A 20 14.02 -4.98 -13.01
C GLY A 20 14.87 -3.77 -12.64
N VAL A 21 15.18 -2.97 -13.64
CA VAL A 21 15.95 -1.73 -13.45
C VAL A 21 14.99 -0.58 -13.18
N VAL A 22 15.25 0.17 -12.12
CA VAL A 22 14.52 1.40 -11.81
C VAL A 22 14.88 2.46 -12.85
N THR A 23 13.90 2.92 -13.61
CA THR A 23 14.11 3.90 -14.70
C THR A 23 13.58 5.29 -14.36
N GLY A 24 12.72 5.42 -13.36
CA GLY A 24 12.22 6.71 -12.89
C GLY A 24 11.64 6.62 -11.49
N LYS A 25 11.84 7.68 -10.69
CA LYS A 25 11.24 7.86 -9.36
C LYS A 25 10.71 9.28 -9.25
N PHE A 26 9.41 9.41 -9.00
CA PHE A 26 8.71 10.68 -8.83
C PHE A 26 7.75 10.56 -7.63
N PRO A 27 7.18 11.64 -7.12
CA PRO A 27 6.22 11.54 -6.03
C PRO A 27 5.10 10.53 -6.34
N GLN A 28 4.98 9.51 -5.51
CA GLN A 28 4.01 8.41 -5.62
C GLN A 28 4.06 7.66 -6.96
N LYS A 29 5.21 7.66 -7.64
CA LYS A 29 5.37 7.03 -8.95
C LYS A 29 6.74 6.41 -9.12
N LEU A 30 6.74 5.19 -9.63
CA LEU A 30 7.94 4.43 -9.98
C LEU A 30 7.82 3.96 -11.42
N PHE A 31 8.90 4.13 -12.20
CA PHE A 31 9.08 3.39 -13.45
C PHE A 31 10.12 2.30 -13.23
N ILE A 32 9.77 1.08 -13.61
CA ILE A 32 10.66 -0.09 -13.53
C ILE A 32 10.60 -0.87 -14.84
N GLU A 33 11.76 -1.14 -15.41
CA GLU A 33 11.85 -1.89 -16.66
C GLU A 33 12.15 -3.36 -16.38
N THR A 34 11.31 -4.23 -16.94
CA THR A 34 11.47 -5.67 -16.87
C THR A 34 11.35 -6.24 -18.28
N ASN A 35 12.44 -6.83 -18.78
CA ASN A 35 12.47 -7.49 -20.10
C ASN A 35 11.96 -6.61 -21.24
N GLY A 36 12.30 -5.34 -21.26
CA GLY A 36 11.93 -4.40 -22.31
C GLY A 36 10.58 -3.72 -22.12
N ILE A 37 9.87 -4.00 -21.03
CA ILE A 37 8.64 -3.31 -20.66
C ILE A 37 8.92 -2.38 -19.49
N GLU A 38 8.68 -1.09 -19.67
CA GLU A 38 8.72 -0.10 -18.59
C GLU A 38 7.35 0.00 -17.94
N TRP A 39 7.25 -0.46 -16.71
CA TRP A 39 6.01 -0.45 -15.95
C TRP A 39 5.84 0.87 -15.20
N ASP A 40 4.65 1.46 -15.29
CA ASP A 40 4.24 2.63 -14.52
C ASP A 40 3.50 2.14 -13.27
N VAL A 41 4.10 2.36 -12.09
CA VAL A 41 3.62 1.83 -10.82
C VAL A 41 3.36 2.98 -9.85
N THR A 42 2.18 3.01 -9.26
CA THR A 42 1.85 3.93 -8.17
C THR A 42 2.40 3.33 -6.88
N VAL A 43 3.26 4.08 -6.18
CA VAL A 43 4.00 3.59 -5.01
C VAL A 43 3.96 4.64 -3.90
N PRO A 44 3.67 4.27 -2.64
CA PRO A 44 3.79 5.24 -1.53
C PRO A 44 5.18 5.84 -1.44
N ASP A 45 5.28 7.12 -1.08
CA ASP A 45 6.58 7.81 -0.98
C ASP A 45 7.50 7.13 0.04
N THR A 46 6.97 6.59 1.13
CA THR A 46 7.74 5.81 2.11
C THR A 46 8.33 4.52 1.54
N SER A 47 7.63 3.89 0.59
CA SER A 47 8.16 2.74 -0.16
C SER A 47 9.23 3.17 -1.16
N LEU A 48 9.04 4.31 -1.83
CA LEU A 48 10.02 4.85 -2.78
C LEU A 48 11.39 5.09 -2.14
N GLU A 49 11.41 5.54 -0.89
CA GLU A 49 12.67 5.75 -0.13
C GLU A 49 13.48 4.47 0.05
N LYS A 50 12.81 3.31 0.12
CA LYS A 50 13.43 1.99 0.29
C LYS A 50 13.81 1.33 -1.02
N ILE A 51 13.23 1.76 -2.14
CA ILE A 51 13.53 1.23 -3.47
C ILE A 51 14.85 1.82 -3.96
N PRO A 52 15.73 1.01 -4.58
CA PRO A 52 17.00 1.48 -5.10
C PRO A 52 16.87 2.67 -6.05
N SER A 53 17.96 3.42 -6.20
CA SER A 53 18.01 4.59 -7.06
C SER A 53 17.85 4.24 -8.54
N VAL A 54 17.48 5.25 -9.34
CA VAL A 54 17.38 5.13 -10.79
C VAL A 54 18.70 4.59 -11.36
N GLY A 55 18.60 3.61 -12.25
CA GLY A 55 19.71 2.88 -12.85
C GLY A 55 20.09 1.60 -12.11
N SER A 56 19.59 1.38 -10.91
CA SER A 56 19.84 0.18 -10.10
C SER A 56 18.74 -0.86 -10.26
N LYS A 57 19.10 -2.12 -10.03
CA LYS A 57 18.15 -3.23 -10.03
C LYS A 57 17.38 -3.24 -8.71
N GLY A 58 16.06 -3.38 -8.79
CA GLY A 58 15.18 -3.43 -7.64
C GLY A 58 14.02 -4.40 -7.83
N ARG A 59 13.31 -4.66 -6.75
CA ARG A 59 12.10 -5.47 -6.72
C ARG A 59 10.99 -4.71 -6.02
N VAL A 60 9.78 -4.76 -6.58
CA VAL A 60 8.58 -4.21 -5.96
C VAL A 60 7.49 -5.27 -5.90
N PHE A 61 6.79 -5.31 -4.79
CA PHE A 61 5.62 -6.17 -4.62
C PHE A 61 4.40 -5.42 -5.14
N VAL A 62 3.65 -6.02 -6.03
CA VAL A 62 2.62 -5.30 -6.78
C VAL A 62 1.22 -5.86 -6.57
N TRP A 63 0.26 -5.03 -6.85
CA TRP A 63 -1.14 -5.37 -6.97
C TRP A 63 -1.75 -4.59 -8.13
N MET A 64 -2.51 -5.27 -8.97
CA MET A 64 -3.19 -4.64 -10.10
C MET A 64 -4.65 -4.41 -9.76
N GLN A 65 -5.06 -3.14 -9.81
CA GLN A 65 -6.46 -2.77 -9.80
C GLN A 65 -7.00 -2.89 -11.23
N HIS A 66 -8.03 -3.67 -11.42
CA HIS A 66 -8.69 -3.82 -12.70
C HIS A 66 -10.20 -3.67 -12.54
N THR A 67 -10.75 -2.65 -13.17
CA THR A 67 -12.19 -2.40 -13.25
C THR A 67 -12.57 -2.25 -14.72
N GLU A 68 -13.87 -2.09 -15.02
CA GLU A 68 -14.33 -1.88 -16.40
C GLU A 68 -13.65 -0.69 -17.09
N ASN A 69 -13.32 0.36 -16.32
CA ASN A 69 -12.82 1.62 -16.86
C ASN A 69 -11.38 1.93 -16.48
N LEU A 70 -10.73 1.08 -15.69
CA LEU A 70 -9.42 1.40 -15.11
C LEU A 70 -8.56 0.15 -14.94
N MET A 71 -7.31 0.27 -15.35
CA MET A 71 -6.25 -0.68 -15.04
C MET A 71 -5.08 0.11 -14.46
N SER A 72 -4.72 -0.18 -13.22
CA SER A 72 -3.63 0.51 -12.51
C SER A 72 -2.80 -0.46 -11.72
N LEU A 73 -1.50 -0.23 -11.67
CA LEU A 73 -0.55 -1.04 -10.93
C LEU A 73 -0.07 -0.27 -9.70
N PHE A 74 -0.18 -0.90 -8.54
CA PHE A 74 0.31 -0.39 -7.26
C PHE A 74 1.49 -1.23 -6.81
N GLY A 75 2.49 -0.60 -6.21
CA GLY A 75 3.70 -1.30 -5.77
C GLY A 75 4.20 -0.84 -4.41
N PHE A 76 4.94 -1.72 -3.77
CA PHE A 76 5.44 -1.58 -2.41
C PHE A 76 6.84 -2.16 -2.30
N ALA A 77 7.68 -1.59 -1.44
CA ALA A 77 9.04 -2.09 -1.24
C ALA A 77 9.06 -3.42 -0.48
N THR A 78 8.08 -3.67 0.38
CA THR A 78 7.99 -4.88 1.19
C THR A 78 6.59 -5.50 1.14
N GLU A 79 6.50 -6.78 1.47
CA GLU A 79 5.22 -7.48 1.60
C GLU A 79 4.38 -6.92 2.76
N ASN A 80 5.02 -6.48 3.84
CA ASN A 80 4.32 -5.86 4.97
C ASN A 80 3.65 -4.54 4.56
N GLU A 81 4.31 -3.74 3.73
CA GLU A 81 3.70 -2.52 3.19
C GLU A 81 2.49 -2.85 2.32
N ARG A 82 2.59 -3.87 1.47
CA ARG A 82 1.44 -4.32 0.68
C ARG A 82 0.30 -4.85 1.55
N ALA A 83 0.62 -5.59 2.61
CA ALA A 83 -0.36 -6.07 3.58
C ALA A 83 -1.10 -4.91 4.27
N LEU A 84 -0.37 -3.87 4.69
CA LEU A 84 -0.98 -2.67 5.26
C LEU A 84 -1.90 -1.96 4.25
N PHE A 85 -1.46 -1.86 3.00
CA PHE A 85 -2.30 -1.28 1.94
C PHE A 85 -3.64 -2.02 1.84
N PHE A 86 -3.63 -3.34 1.82
CA PHE A 86 -4.85 -4.13 1.81
C PHE A 86 -5.69 -3.96 3.08
N ASP A 87 -5.05 -3.86 4.24
CA ASP A 87 -5.77 -3.58 5.49
C ASP A 87 -6.49 -2.22 5.42
N LEU A 88 -5.84 -1.20 4.89
CA LEU A 88 -6.45 0.12 4.69
C LEU A 88 -7.64 0.06 3.72
N LEU A 89 -7.57 -0.75 2.68
CA LEU A 89 -8.70 -0.93 1.74
C LEU A 89 -9.95 -1.55 2.37
N LYS A 90 -9.81 -2.24 3.51
CA LYS A 90 -10.96 -2.79 4.26
C LYS A 90 -11.73 -1.71 5.01
N VAL A 91 -11.11 -0.56 5.23
CA VAL A 91 -11.75 0.57 5.93
C VAL A 91 -12.71 1.25 4.98
N ASP A 92 -13.97 1.37 5.40
CA ASP A 92 -14.99 2.04 4.59
C ASP A 92 -14.58 3.50 4.28
N GLY A 93 -14.62 3.86 3.00
CA GLY A 93 -14.24 5.17 2.51
C GLY A 93 -12.77 5.32 2.12
N ILE A 94 -11.92 4.30 2.31
CA ILE A 94 -10.53 4.33 1.85
C ILE A 94 -10.38 3.49 0.58
N GLY A 95 -10.12 4.16 -0.54
CA GLY A 95 -9.77 3.51 -1.81
C GLY A 95 -8.26 3.41 -2.00
N PRO A 96 -7.80 2.82 -3.14
CA PRO A 96 -6.38 2.63 -3.41
C PRO A 96 -5.55 3.92 -3.37
N LYS A 97 -6.01 4.99 -3.98
CA LYS A 97 -5.30 6.28 -3.96
C LYS A 97 -5.25 6.90 -2.57
N GLY A 98 -6.33 6.79 -1.80
CA GLY A 98 -6.37 7.24 -0.41
C GLY A 98 -5.40 6.46 0.47
N ALA A 99 -5.34 5.15 0.32
CA ALA A 99 -4.38 4.30 1.03
C ALA A 99 -2.93 4.68 0.72
N VAL A 100 -2.58 4.89 -0.56
CA VAL A 100 -1.25 5.36 -0.97
C VAL A 100 -0.91 6.71 -0.34
N LYS A 101 -1.86 7.64 -0.32
CA LYS A 101 -1.66 8.96 0.30
C LYS A 101 -1.37 8.83 1.80
N ILE A 102 -2.13 8.02 2.53
CA ILE A 102 -1.90 7.77 3.95
C ILE A 102 -0.51 7.16 4.16
N MET A 103 -0.18 6.11 3.43
CA MET A 103 1.10 5.41 3.52
C MET A 103 2.29 6.25 3.09
N SER A 104 2.08 7.28 2.27
CA SER A 104 3.12 8.25 1.91
C SER A 104 3.47 9.21 3.06
N ASN A 105 2.62 9.30 4.07
CA ASN A 105 2.77 10.25 5.18
C ASN A 105 3.02 9.58 6.54
N ILE A 106 2.99 8.25 6.60
CA ILE A 106 3.26 7.51 7.83
C ILE A 106 3.86 6.14 7.50
N SER A 107 4.88 5.74 8.26
CA SER A 107 5.48 4.41 8.10
C SER A 107 4.58 3.31 8.65
N VAL A 108 4.81 2.08 8.19
CA VAL A 108 4.11 0.88 8.71
C VAL A 108 4.25 0.76 10.22
N ALA A 109 5.48 0.94 10.73
CA ALA A 109 5.75 0.83 12.16
C ALA A 109 5.04 1.91 12.98
N ALA A 110 5.08 3.17 12.51
CA ALA A 110 4.42 4.28 13.20
C ALA A 110 2.89 4.13 13.20
N LEU A 111 2.30 3.67 12.10
CA LEU A 111 0.87 3.41 12.04
C LEU A 111 0.47 2.26 12.96
N ALA A 112 1.23 1.18 12.98
CA ALA A 112 0.99 0.04 13.88
C ALA A 112 1.01 0.49 15.36
N GLU A 113 1.98 1.32 15.75
CA GLU A 113 2.07 1.86 17.09
C GLU A 113 0.86 2.72 17.47
N ILE A 114 0.42 3.59 16.56
CA ILE A 114 -0.79 4.42 16.77
C ILE A 114 -2.03 3.53 16.93
N LEU A 115 -2.15 2.49 16.11
CA LEU A 115 -3.28 1.56 16.19
C LEU A 115 -3.29 0.78 17.49
N ASP A 116 -2.13 0.30 17.94
CA ASP A 116 -2.00 -0.44 19.19
C ASP A 116 -2.35 0.42 20.41
N SER A 117 -1.94 1.68 20.41
CA SER A 117 -2.26 2.63 21.49
C SER A 117 -3.70 3.16 21.40
N GLY A 118 -4.35 3.07 20.24
CA GLY A 118 -5.67 3.64 20.00
C GLY A 118 -5.68 5.17 19.97
N ASP A 119 -4.54 5.79 19.65
CA ASP A 119 -4.39 7.26 19.64
C ASP A 119 -5.02 7.88 18.41
N VAL A 120 -6.33 8.14 18.48
CA VAL A 120 -7.11 8.77 17.42
C VAL A 120 -6.56 10.16 17.05
N ASP A 121 -6.09 10.92 18.04
CA ASP A 121 -5.60 12.29 17.81
C ASP A 121 -4.27 12.30 17.04
N ALA A 122 -3.39 11.35 17.29
CA ALA A 122 -2.18 11.15 16.49
C ALA A 122 -2.55 10.79 15.05
N LEU A 123 -3.53 9.93 14.86
CA LEU A 123 -3.95 9.50 13.53
C LEU A 123 -4.57 10.64 12.70
N LYS A 124 -5.34 11.52 13.34
CA LYS A 124 -5.91 12.71 12.68
C LYS A 124 -4.85 13.66 12.12
N LYS A 125 -3.64 13.64 12.64
CA LYS A 125 -2.53 14.49 12.19
C LYS A 125 -1.89 13.99 10.89
N VAL A 126 -2.16 12.72 10.52
CA VAL A 126 -1.61 12.15 9.29
C VAL A 126 -2.32 12.76 8.08
N PRO A 127 -1.61 13.37 7.15
CA PRO A 127 -2.21 13.89 5.92
C PRO A 127 -2.98 12.80 5.16
N GLY A 128 -4.20 13.10 4.77
CA GLY A 128 -5.10 12.14 4.14
C GLY A 128 -6.06 11.44 5.10
N VAL A 129 -5.91 11.65 6.42
CA VAL A 129 -6.78 11.08 7.45
C VAL A 129 -7.57 12.21 8.13
N GLY A 130 -8.87 12.26 7.86
CA GLY A 130 -9.80 13.15 8.57
C GLY A 130 -10.29 12.53 9.88
N PRO A 131 -11.03 13.31 10.72
CA PRO A 131 -11.55 12.81 12.01
C PRO A 131 -12.42 11.56 11.89
N LYS A 132 -13.32 11.51 10.93
CA LYS A 132 -14.18 10.34 10.67
C LYS A 132 -13.37 9.14 10.21
N THR A 133 -12.44 9.36 9.30
CA THR A 133 -11.56 8.31 8.77
C THR A 133 -10.67 7.75 9.87
N ALA A 134 -10.11 8.59 10.74
CA ALA A 134 -9.31 8.16 11.88
C ALA A 134 -10.09 7.20 12.80
N GLY A 135 -11.32 7.56 13.14
CA GLY A 135 -12.19 6.70 13.94
C GLY A 135 -12.48 5.36 13.26
N LYS A 136 -12.76 5.36 11.98
CA LYS A 136 -12.99 4.13 11.19
C LYS A 136 -11.75 3.24 11.11
N ILE A 137 -10.57 3.83 10.90
CA ILE A 137 -9.30 3.09 10.88
C ILE A 137 -9.06 2.39 12.21
N ILE A 138 -9.16 3.10 13.32
CA ILE A 138 -9.00 2.52 14.66
C ILE A 138 -9.98 1.38 14.88
N LEU A 139 -11.25 1.61 14.61
CA LEU A 139 -12.30 0.62 14.81
C LEU A 139 -12.08 -0.64 13.97
N SER A 140 -11.65 -0.48 12.73
CA SER A 140 -11.49 -1.59 11.78
C SER A 140 -10.17 -2.35 11.95
N LEU A 141 -9.09 -1.68 12.32
CA LEU A 141 -7.73 -2.25 12.22
C LEU A 141 -7.01 -2.45 13.55
N LYS A 142 -7.45 -1.84 14.66
CA LYS A 142 -6.81 -2.05 15.96
C LYS A 142 -6.83 -3.54 16.32
N GLY A 143 -5.65 -4.11 16.55
CA GLY A 143 -5.48 -5.54 16.85
C GLY A 143 -5.75 -6.49 15.70
N LYS A 144 -5.90 -5.98 14.46
CA LYS A 144 -6.30 -6.78 13.29
C LYS A 144 -5.39 -6.61 12.08
N LEU A 145 -4.19 -6.05 12.27
CA LEU A 145 -3.22 -5.93 11.16
C LEU A 145 -2.73 -7.31 10.72
N SER A 146 -2.71 -7.53 9.42
CA SER A 146 -2.41 -8.84 8.81
C SER A 146 -0.97 -9.30 9.04
N PHE A 147 -0.05 -8.36 9.32
CA PHE A 147 1.37 -8.62 9.50
C PHE A 147 1.82 -8.52 10.96
N ALA A 148 0.93 -8.20 11.90
CA ALA A 148 1.24 -7.98 13.31
C ALA A 148 1.20 -9.25 14.17
N SER A 149 1.06 -10.41 13.55
CA SER A 149 1.04 -11.70 14.24
C SER A 149 2.40 -12.39 14.16
N ASN A 150 3.32 -11.90 14.98
CA ASN A 150 4.50 -12.66 15.41
C ASN A 150 4.72 -12.43 16.89
#